data_4a51c3862f93e3e55e13f47e0336f65e
#
_entry.id   4a51c3862f93e3e55e13f47e0336f65e
#
_cell.length_a   1.000
_cell.length_b   1.000
_cell.length_c   1.000
_cell.angle_alpha   90.00
_cell.angle_beta   90.00
_cell.angle_gamma   90.00
#
_symmetry.space_group_name_H-M   'P 1'
#
loop_
_entity.id
_entity.type
_entity.pdbx_description
1 polymer ?
#
loop_
_entity_poly.entity_id
_entity_poly.type
_entity_poly.pdbx_seq_one_letter_code
_entity_poly.pdbx_strand_id
1 'polypeptide(L)'
;NKEIYSFISWGSMLFAAGIGAALLYWATVEWIDYYNILNTPLADKKEVMLYSRAYPLFHWSFTAWAIYCLPAVAFALALTINKNSKLTFSGIFNINNKILEILFDALFIGAILCGAGVGLGLSFPLISTIFSKIFSIERNAYLDIFTILVCLSIFSTSAYLGIQKGIKRLSNFNM
;
A
#
# COMPACT_ATOMS: atom_id res chain seq x y z
N ASN A 1 -28.13 4.51 -11.15
CA ASN A 1 -26.73 4.04 -11.13
C ASN A 1 -26.72 2.57 -10.72
N LYS A 2 -26.35 1.66 -11.63
CA LYS A 2 -26.10 0.26 -11.24
C LYS A 2 -24.77 0.21 -10.47
N GLU A 3 -24.80 -0.37 -9.30
CA GLU A 3 -23.58 -0.67 -8.54
C GLU A 3 -22.68 -1.59 -9.37
N ILE A 4 -21.44 -1.16 -9.64
CA ILE A 4 -20.48 -1.91 -10.44
C ILE A 4 -19.92 -3.09 -9.63
N TYR A 5 -19.86 -2.94 -8.31
CA TYR A 5 -19.31 -3.92 -7.36
C TYR A 5 -20.31 -4.18 -6.23
N SER A 6 -20.39 -5.43 -5.76
CA SER A 6 -21.07 -5.73 -4.49
C SER A 6 -20.32 -5.07 -3.34
N PHE A 7 -21.02 -4.83 -2.23
CA PHE A 7 -20.41 -4.24 -1.01
C PHE A 7 -19.17 -5.02 -0.54
N ILE A 8 -19.27 -6.36 -0.54
CA ILE A 8 -18.14 -7.23 -0.16
C ILE A 8 -16.96 -7.05 -1.11
N SER A 9 -17.17 -7.09 -2.43
CA SER A 9 -16.07 -6.90 -3.39
C SER A 9 -15.43 -5.53 -3.29
N TRP A 10 -16.22 -4.49 -3.06
CA TRP A 10 -15.73 -3.14 -2.85
C TRP A 10 -14.90 -3.05 -1.57
N GLY A 11 -15.40 -3.59 -0.46
CA GLY A 11 -14.69 -3.67 0.81
C GLY A 11 -13.37 -4.46 0.69
N SER A 12 -13.39 -5.61 0.00
CA SER A 12 -12.19 -6.43 -0.26
C SER A 12 -11.12 -5.67 -1.02
N MET A 13 -11.49 -4.90 -2.04
CA MET A 13 -10.53 -4.09 -2.81
C MET A 13 -9.91 -2.97 -1.98
N LEU A 14 -10.72 -2.29 -1.16
CA LEU A 14 -10.22 -1.25 -0.25
C LEU A 14 -9.31 -1.83 0.83
N PHE A 15 -9.69 -2.96 1.42
CA PHE A 15 -8.88 -3.66 2.40
C PHE A 15 -7.54 -4.09 1.81
N ALA A 16 -7.54 -4.72 0.63
CA ALA A 16 -6.32 -5.16 -0.04
C ALA A 16 -5.42 -3.99 -0.47
N ALA A 17 -6.00 -2.83 -0.79
CA ALA A 17 -5.24 -1.63 -1.12
C ALA A 17 -4.62 -0.96 0.12
N GLY A 18 -5.28 -1.05 1.28
CA GLY A 18 -4.84 -0.42 2.53
C GLY A 18 -3.89 -1.29 3.35
N ILE A 19 -4.15 -2.60 3.41
CA ILE A 19 -3.36 -3.54 4.23
C ILE A 19 -2.37 -4.27 3.32
N GLY A 20 -1.22 -3.64 3.13
CA GLY A 20 -0.10 -4.23 2.42
C GLY A 20 0.91 -4.89 3.36
N ALA A 21 1.90 -5.58 2.79
CA ALA A 21 2.99 -6.21 3.52
C ALA A 21 3.77 -5.21 4.41
N ALA A 22 3.87 -3.94 3.99
CA ALA A 22 4.51 -2.89 4.77
C ALA A 22 3.81 -2.67 6.12
N LEU A 23 2.47 -2.63 6.15
CA LEU A 23 1.71 -2.51 7.40
C LEU A 23 1.99 -3.72 8.32
N LEU A 24 1.90 -4.94 7.79
CA LEU A 24 2.12 -6.16 8.58
C LEU A 24 3.54 -6.22 9.13
N TYR A 25 4.52 -5.78 8.36
CA TYR A 25 5.92 -5.74 8.78
C TYR A 25 6.14 -4.65 9.84
N TRP A 26 5.88 -3.40 9.50
CA TRP A 26 6.21 -2.26 10.36
C TRP A 26 5.36 -2.20 11.63
N ALA A 27 4.07 -2.49 11.57
CA ALA A 27 3.23 -2.51 12.75
C ALA A 27 3.71 -3.49 13.83
N THR A 28 4.44 -4.54 13.43
CA THR A 28 4.98 -5.53 14.37
C THR A 28 6.40 -5.23 14.85
N VAL A 29 7.21 -4.50 14.10
CA VAL A 29 8.65 -4.32 14.36
C VAL A 29 9.00 -2.90 14.83
N GLU A 30 8.23 -1.91 14.42
CA GLU A 30 8.53 -0.48 14.62
C GLU A 30 8.70 -0.07 16.09
N TRP A 31 8.03 -0.75 17.01
CA TRP A 31 8.18 -0.48 18.43
C TRP A 31 9.61 -0.73 18.95
N ILE A 32 10.37 -1.60 18.30
CA ILE A 32 11.77 -1.89 18.64
C ILE A 32 12.64 -0.68 18.30
N ASP A 33 12.40 -0.05 17.15
CA ASP A 33 13.14 1.12 16.71
C ASP A 33 12.89 2.29 17.68
N TYR A 34 11.63 2.54 18.06
CA TYR A 34 11.30 3.54 19.07
C TYR A 34 11.89 3.22 20.43
N TYR A 35 11.89 1.96 20.84
CA TYR A 35 12.53 1.55 22.07
C TYR A 35 14.02 1.88 22.07
N ASN A 36 14.73 1.59 20.98
CA ASN A 36 16.16 1.86 20.86
C ASN A 36 16.47 3.37 20.85
N ILE A 37 15.62 4.16 20.19
CA ILE A 37 15.79 5.63 20.13
C ILE A 37 15.54 6.28 21.48
N LEU A 38 14.50 5.85 22.19
CA LEU A 38 14.07 6.45 23.46
C LEU A 38 14.85 5.96 24.66
N ASN A 39 15.47 4.78 24.59
CA ASN A 39 16.17 4.13 25.69
C ASN A 39 17.56 4.76 25.91
N THR A 40 17.59 5.95 26.44
CA THR A 40 18.81 6.65 26.85
C THR A 40 19.17 6.33 28.29
N PRO A 41 20.44 6.54 28.75
CA PRO A 41 20.87 6.25 30.12
C PRO A 41 20.09 7.00 31.22
N LEU A 42 19.49 8.13 30.86
CA LEU A 42 18.71 8.99 31.78
C LEU A 42 17.19 8.80 31.65
N ALA A 43 16.73 7.96 30.75
CA ALA A 43 15.30 7.78 30.49
C ALA A 43 14.63 6.86 31.51
N ASP A 44 13.40 7.21 31.90
CA ASP A 44 12.58 6.28 32.66
C ASP A 44 12.14 5.09 31.80
N LYS A 45 12.54 3.90 32.21
CA LYS A 45 12.25 2.66 31.48
C LYS A 45 10.75 2.40 31.27
N LYS A 46 9.88 2.84 32.19
CA LYS A 46 8.44 2.70 32.06
C LYS A 46 7.90 3.60 30.95
N GLU A 47 8.34 4.85 30.91
CA GLU A 47 7.97 5.79 29.86
C GLU A 47 8.51 5.34 28.50
N VAL A 48 9.76 4.91 28.41
CA VAL A 48 10.33 4.35 27.19
C VAL A 48 9.47 3.21 26.64
N MET A 49 9.08 2.27 27.50
CA MET A 49 8.27 1.13 27.09
C MET A 49 6.85 1.57 26.66
N LEU A 50 6.28 2.53 27.36
CA LEU A 50 4.96 3.08 27.01
C LEU A 50 4.96 3.76 25.65
N TYR A 51 5.89 4.69 25.44
CA TYR A 51 5.97 5.45 24.20
C TYR A 51 6.40 4.59 23.01
N SER A 52 7.33 3.65 23.18
CA SER A 52 7.72 2.73 22.11
C SER A 52 6.54 1.93 21.56
N ARG A 53 5.58 1.59 22.40
CA ARG A 53 4.34 0.90 21.98
C ARG A 53 3.28 1.85 21.44
N ALA A 54 3.22 3.06 21.95
CA ALA A 54 2.21 4.05 21.56
C ALA A 54 2.48 4.62 20.16
N TYR A 55 3.74 4.88 19.81
CA TYR A 55 4.08 5.47 18.51
C TYR A 55 3.67 4.60 17.30
N PRO A 56 3.92 3.29 17.26
CA PRO A 56 3.40 2.45 16.18
C PRO A 56 1.89 2.45 16.07
N LEU A 57 1.17 2.44 17.21
CA LEU A 57 -0.28 2.55 17.20
C LEU A 57 -0.73 3.89 16.62
N PHE A 58 -0.05 4.99 16.93
CA PHE A 58 -0.32 6.30 16.36
C PHE A 58 -0.08 6.32 14.85
N HIS A 59 1.05 5.75 14.38
CA HIS A 59 1.41 5.70 12.96
C HIS A 59 0.46 4.85 12.10
N TRP A 60 -0.04 3.74 12.64
CA TRP A 60 -0.80 2.75 11.86
C TRP A 60 -2.29 2.75 12.16
N SER A 61 -2.78 3.66 13.03
CA SER A 61 -4.18 3.81 13.36
C SER A 61 -4.88 4.93 12.59
N PHE A 62 -5.98 5.44 13.12
CA PHE A 62 -6.83 6.46 12.50
C PHE A 62 -6.09 7.71 12.04
N THR A 63 -4.99 8.09 12.68
CA THR A 63 -4.24 9.30 12.33
C THR A 63 -3.66 9.22 10.92
N ALA A 64 -3.00 8.11 10.59
CA ALA A 64 -2.45 7.90 9.25
C ALA A 64 -3.57 7.81 8.20
N TRP A 65 -4.64 7.09 8.50
CA TRP A 65 -5.77 6.94 7.59
C TRP A 65 -6.55 8.24 7.39
N ALA A 66 -6.63 9.11 8.41
CA ALA A 66 -7.24 10.43 8.28
C ALA A 66 -6.50 11.33 7.28
N ILE A 67 -5.17 11.22 7.21
CA ILE A 67 -4.36 11.95 6.22
C ILE A 67 -4.76 11.54 4.79
N TYR A 68 -5.00 10.25 4.55
CA TYR A 68 -5.44 9.76 3.23
C TYR A 68 -6.90 10.11 2.90
N CYS A 69 -7.76 10.32 3.89
CA CYS A 69 -9.15 10.69 3.66
C CYS A 69 -9.29 12.05 2.95
N LEU A 70 -8.47 13.03 3.28
CA LEU A 70 -8.54 14.36 2.68
C LEU A 70 -8.35 14.34 1.16
N PRO A 71 -7.24 13.80 0.61
CA PRO A 71 -7.08 13.69 -0.83
C PRO A 71 -8.11 12.77 -1.46
N ALA A 72 -8.52 11.68 -0.81
CA ALA A 72 -9.54 10.78 -1.34
C ALA A 72 -10.89 11.50 -1.53
N VAL A 73 -11.32 12.33 -0.58
CA VAL A 73 -12.53 13.15 -0.70
C VAL A 73 -12.37 14.19 -1.81
N ALA A 74 -11.21 14.86 -1.89
CA ALA A 74 -10.94 15.85 -2.94
C ALA A 74 -11.02 15.22 -4.34
N PHE A 75 -10.41 14.05 -4.55
CA PHE A 75 -10.49 13.30 -5.80
C PHE A 75 -11.93 12.87 -6.12
N ALA A 76 -12.65 12.32 -5.14
CA ALA A 76 -14.02 11.87 -5.32
C ALA A 76 -14.96 13.04 -5.71
N LEU A 77 -14.83 14.19 -5.07
CA LEU A 77 -15.58 15.41 -5.41
C LEU A 77 -15.23 15.89 -6.82
N ALA A 78 -13.94 16.01 -7.14
CA ALA A 78 -13.50 16.46 -8.46
C ALA A 78 -14.01 15.55 -9.58
N LEU A 79 -13.96 14.22 -9.42
CA LEU A 79 -14.50 13.25 -10.37
C LEU A 79 -16.03 13.30 -10.47
N THR A 80 -16.72 13.65 -9.39
CA THR A 80 -18.19 13.77 -9.38
C THR A 80 -18.65 15.03 -10.11
N ILE A 81 -17.92 16.14 -9.92
CA ILE A 81 -18.21 17.44 -10.54
C ILE A 81 -17.82 17.39 -12.03
N ASN A 82 -16.65 16.89 -12.36
CA ASN A 82 -16.09 16.86 -13.70
C ASN A 82 -16.29 15.49 -14.35
N LYS A 83 -17.52 15.14 -14.67
CA LYS A 83 -17.88 13.81 -15.24
C LYS A 83 -17.13 13.41 -16.51
N ASN A 84 -16.60 14.36 -17.27
CA ASN A 84 -15.86 14.14 -18.50
C ASN A 84 -14.35 14.29 -18.35
N SER A 85 -13.84 14.44 -17.13
CA SER A 85 -12.38 14.58 -16.91
C SER A 85 -11.67 13.28 -17.20
N LYS A 86 -10.46 13.40 -17.74
CA LYS A 86 -9.53 12.27 -17.83
C LYS A 86 -9.19 11.80 -16.41
N LEU A 87 -9.03 10.50 -16.21
CA LEU A 87 -8.57 9.90 -14.94
C LEU A 87 -7.05 10.11 -14.73
N THR A 88 -6.60 11.34 -14.93
CA THR A 88 -5.22 11.77 -14.68
C THR A 88 -5.25 12.89 -13.64
N PHE A 89 -4.13 13.12 -12.99
CA PHE A 89 -4.04 14.19 -11.98
C PHE A 89 -4.41 15.55 -12.61
N SER A 90 -3.82 15.87 -13.75
CA SER A 90 -4.08 17.11 -14.48
C SER A 90 -5.54 17.24 -14.95
N GLY A 91 -6.15 16.13 -15.39
CA GLY A 91 -7.54 16.09 -15.85
C GLY A 91 -8.54 16.32 -14.70
N ILE A 92 -8.25 15.79 -13.50
CA ILE A 92 -9.09 15.96 -12.32
C ILE A 92 -9.08 17.43 -11.85
N PHE A 93 -7.93 18.10 -11.90
CA PHE A 93 -7.76 19.49 -11.45
C PHE A 93 -7.91 20.53 -12.58
N ASN A 94 -8.29 20.10 -13.80
CA ASN A 94 -8.47 20.99 -14.98
C ASN A 94 -7.25 21.87 -15.26
N ILE A 95 -6.05 21.29 -15.26
CA ILE A 95 -4.82 22.02 -15.55
C ILE A 95 -4.74 22.28 -17.07
N ASN A 96 -4.91 23.53 -17.47
CA ASN A 96 -4.98 23.93 -18.89
C ASN A 96 -3.61 24.16 -19.53
N ASN A 97 -2.54 24.24 -18.75
CA ASN A 97 -1.18 24.43 -19.27
C ASN A 97 -0.55 23.08 -19.58
N LYS A 98 -0.23 22.84 -20.88
CA LYS A 98 0.30 21.56 -21.35
C LYS A 98 1.61 21.13 -20.67
N ILE A 99 2.48 22.05 -20.31
CA ILE A 99 3.75 21.75 -19.63
C ILE A 99 3.46 21.30 -18.20
N LEU A 100 2.58 22.01 -17.48
CA LEU A 100 2.18 21.67 -16.14
C LEU A 100 1.39 20.35 -16.12
N GLU A 101 0.51 20.12 -17.11
CA GLU A 101 -0.20 18.84 -17.28
C GLU A 101 0.78 17.66 -17.29
N ILE A 102 1.78 17.71 -18.20
CA ILE A 102 2.76 16.64 -18.33
C ILE A 102 3.59 16.48 -17.05
N LEU A 103 4.02 17.60 -16.46
CA LEU A 103 4.84 17.58 -15.26
C LEU A 103 4.11 16.94 -14.08
N PHE A 104 2.88 17.37 -13.79
CA PHE A 104 2.10 16.84 -12.66
C PHE A 104 1.69 15.39 -12.88
N ASP A 105 1.30 15.01 -14.10
CA ASP A 105 0.96 13.62 -14.40
C ASP A 105 2.19 12.72 -14.31
N ALA A 106 3.36 13.16 -14.77
CA ALA A 106 4.61 12.42 -14.65
C ALA A 106 5.05 12.26 -13.18
N LEU A 107 4.96 13.32 -12.37
CA LEU A 107 5.27 13.26 -10.94
C LEU A 107 4.31 12.33 -10.19
N PHE A 108 3.03 12.38 -10.50
CA PHE A 108 2.01 11.53 -9.88
C PHE A 108 2.23 10.05 -10.22
N ILE A 109 2.45 9.74 -11.50
CA ILE A 109 2.77 8.38 -11.94
C ILE A 109 4.08 7.91 -11.31
N GLY A 110 5.11 8.75 -11.29
CA GLY A 110 6.39 8.46 -10.65
C GLY A 110 6.23 8.13 -9.17
N ALA A 111 5.45 8.91 -8.44
CA ALA A 111 5.17 8.67 -7.02
C ALA A 111 4.46 7.32 -6.80
N ILE A 112 3.46 6.98 -7.64
CA ILE A 112 2.77 5.69 -7.56
C ILE A 112 3.73 4.53 -7.82
N LEU A 113 4.57 4.65 -8.86
CA LEU A 113 5.55 3.60 -9.20
C LEU A 113 6.60 3.41 -8.10
N CYS A 114 7.09 4.50 -7.52
CA CYS A 114 8.02 4.44 -6.38
C CYS A 114 7.36 3.78 -5.16
N GLY A 115 6.14 4.17 -4.81
CA GLY A 115 5.39 3.56 -3.70
C GLY A 115 5.14 2.06 -3.91
N ALA A 116 4.73 1.68 -5.12
CA ALA A 116 4.57 0.26 -5.48
C ALA A 116 5.90 -0.50 -5.40
N GLY A 117 7.00 0.10 -5.89
CA GLY A 117 8.34 -0.48 -5.82
C GLY A 117 8.80 -0.75 -4.39
N VAL A 118 8.59 0.19 -3.47
CA VAL A 118 8.90 0.01 -2.04
C VAL A 118 8.05 -1.11 -1.44
N GLY A 119 6.74 -1.11 -1.70
CA GLY A 119 5.83 -2.15 -1.21
C GLY A 119 6.22 -3.56 -1.67
N LEU A 120 6.55 -3.72 -2.95
CA LEU A 120 6.99 -4.99 -3.51
C LEU A 120 8.37 -5.40 -2.98
N GLY A 121 9.30 -4.43 -2.85
CA GLY A 121 10.64 -4.67 -2.32
C GLY A 121 10.63 -5.22 -0.89
N LEU A 122 9.67 -4.81 -0.06
CA LEU A 122 9.47 -5.35 1.29
C LEU A 122 8.72 -6.69 1.26
N SER A 123 7.78 -6.87 0.32
CA SER A 123 6.91 -8.04 0.26
C SER A 123 7.66 -9.30 -0.17
N PHE A 124 8.50 -9.22 -1.20
CA PHE A 124 9.15 -10.40 -1.76
C PHE A 124 10.07 -11.13 -0.78
N PRO A 125 10.99 -10.45 -0.04
CA PRO A 125 11.81 -11.10 0.97
C PRO A 125 10.98 -11.72 2.10
N LEU A 126 9.86 -11.09 2.47
CA LEU A 126 8.97 -11.59 3.50
C LEU A 126 8.30 -12.89 3.04
N ILE A 127 7.74 -12.91 1.83
CA ILE A 127 7.10 -14.10 1.24
C ILE A 127 8.12 -15.24 1.09
N SER A 128 9.32 -14.95 0.57
CA SER A 128 10.39 -15.93 0.43
C SER A 128 10.79 -16.53 1.79
N THR A 129 10.87 -15.71 2.84
CA THR A 129 11.14 -16.18 4.21
C THR A 129 10.02 -17.07 4.74
N ILE A 130 8.76 -16.74 4.47
CA ILE A 130 7.61 -17.56 4.85
C ILE A 130 7.67 -18.91 4.14
N PHE A 131 7.91 -18.94 2.83
CA PHE A 131 8.08 -20.19 2.07
C PHE A 131 9.22 -21.04 2.62
N SER A 132 10.38 -20.43 2.87
CA SER A 132 11.53 -21.12 3.49
C SER A 132 11.14 -21.81 4.79
N LYS A 133 10.38 -21.14 5.65
CA LYS A 133 9.93 -21.65 6.94
C LYS A 133 8.89 -22.76 6.81
N ILE A 134 7.87 -22.59 5.94
CA ILE A 134 6.79 -23.55 5.76
C ILE A 134 7.32 -24.86 5.19
N PHE A 135 8.18 -24.79 4.17
CA PHE A 135 8.70 -25.95 3.47
C PHE A 135 10.02 -26.47 4.04
N SER A 136 10.55 -25.83 5.09
CA SER A 136 11.86 -26.15 5.69
C SER A 136 13.00 -26.16 4.66
N ILE A 137 12.94 -25.25 3.71
CA ILE A 137 13.95 -25.06 2.65
C ILE A 137 14.84 -23.88 3.08
N GLU A 138 16.15 -24.03 2.94
CA GLU A 138 17.07 -22.92 3.21
C GLU A 138 16.83 -21.77 2.22
N ARG A 139 16.68 -20.54 2.75
CA ARG A 139 16.51 -19.36 1.92
C ARG A 139 17.78 -19.07 1.14
N ASN A 140 17.67 -19.02 -0.16
CA ASN A 140 18.73 -18.72 -1.09
C ASN A 140 18.24 -17.85 -2.26
N ALA A 141 19.14 -17.39 -3.09
CA ALA A 141 18.81 -16.53 -4.24
C ALA A 141 17.82 -17.19 -5.23
N TYR A 142 17.85 -18.51 -5.37
CA TYR A 142 16.92 -19.21 -6.26
C TYR A 142 15.48 -19.16 -5.74
N LEU A 143 15.30 -19.32 -4.42
CA LEU A 143 13.99 -19.21 -3.78
C LEU A 143 13.46 -17.79 -3.88
N ASP A 144 14.32 -16.78 -3.69
CA ASP A 144 13.95 -15.38 -3.84
C ASP A 144 13.51 -15.07 -5.29
N ILE A 145 14.27 -15.50 -6.28
CA ILE A 145 13.93 -15.34 -7.71
C ILE A 145 12.63 -16.07 -8.05
N PHE A 146 12.47 -17.31 -7.59
CA PHE A 146 11.24 -18.07 -7.80
C PHE A 146 10.03 -17.34 -7.23
N THR A 147 10.13 -16.84 -6.01
CA THR A 147 9.06 -16.07 -5.34
C THR A 147 8.71 -14.81 -6.14
N ILE A 148 9.70 -14.08 -6.61
CA ILE A 148 9.50 -12.89 -7.46
C ILE A 148 8.75 -13.27 -8.74
N LEU A 149 9.17 -14.31 -9.44
CA LEU A 149 8.54 -14.75 -10.69
C LEU A 149 7.08 -15.17 -10.48
N VAL A 150 6.80 -15.90 -9.41
CA VAL A 150 5.42 -16.29 -9.05
C VAL A 150 4.56 -15.06 -8.78
N CYS A 151 5.03 -14.13 -7.95
CA CYS A 151 4.31 -12.90 -7.65
C CYS A 151 4.10 -12.03 -8.89
N LEU A 152 5.13 -11.85 -9.71
CA LEU A 152 5.03 -11.10 -10.97
C LEU A 152 4.00 -11.73 -11.92
N SER A 153 3.96 -13.06 -12.02
CA SER A 153 2.99 -13.78 -12.85
C SER A 153 1.55 -13.52 -12.37
N ILE A 154 1.31 -13.56 -11.05
CA ILE A 154 0.00 -13.29 -10.45
C ILE A 154 -0.40 -11.82 -10.72
N PHE A 155 0.50 -10.87 -10.46
CA PHE A 155 0.21 -9.44 -10.62
C PHE A 155 0.01 -9.07 -12.10
N SER A 156 0.86 -9.57 -13.00
CA SER A 156 0.74 -9.33 -14.43
C SER A 156 -0.57 -9.90 -14.99
N THR A 157 -0.94 -11.10 -14.58
CA THR A 157 -2.22 -11.71 -14.98
C THR A 157 -3.40 -10.90 -14.44
N SER A 158 -3.33 -10.48 -13.17
CA SER A 158 -4.38 -9.65 -12.57
C SER A 158 -4.49 -8.30 -13.26
N ALA A 159 -3.38 -7.65 -13.59
CA ALA A 159 -3.35 -6.39 -14.31
C ALA A 159 -3.90 -6.53 -15.74
N TYR A 160 -3.50 -7.58 -16.46
CA TYR A 160 -4.00 -7.87 -17.81
C TYR A 160 -5.52 -8.09 -17.85
N LEU A 161 -6.07 -8.79 -16.87
CA LEU A 161 -7.51 -9.01 -16.74
C LEU A 161 -8.29 -7.74 -16.31
N GLY A 162 -7.60 -6.71 -15.88
CA GLY A 162 -8.14 -5.42 -15.47
C GLY A 162 -8.88 -5.44 -14.12
N ILE A 163 -9.37 -4.28 -13.72
CA ILE A 163 -9.94 -4.06 -12.37
C ILE A 163 -11.14 -4.97 -12.10
N GLN A 164 -12.04 -5.09 -13.07
CA GLN A 164 -13.31 -5.81 -12.85
C GLN A 164 -13.14 -7.34 -12.76
N LYS A 165 -12.17 -7.91 -13.44
CA LYS A 165 -11.96 -9.37 -13.46
C LYS A 165 -10.73 -9.79 -12.68
N GLY A 166 -9.61 -9.09 -12.83
CA GLY A 166 -8.34 -9.44 -12.19
C GLY A 166 -8.28 -8.99 -10.74
N ILE A 167 -8.25 -7.68 -10.52
CA ILE A 167 -8.08 -7.10 -9.18
C ILE A 167 -9.22 -7.50 -8.24
N LYS A 168 -10.46 -7.44 -8.71
CA LYS A 168 -11.63 -7.88 -7.94
C LYS A 168 -11.53 -9.34 -7.49
N ARG A 169 -11.12 -10.26 -8.38
CA ARG A 169 -10.99 -11.69 -8.04
C ARG A 169 -9.86 -11.92 -7.04
N LEU A 170 -8.72 -11.28 -7.27
CA LEU A 170 -7.58 -11.38 -6.36
C LEU A 170 -7.93 -10.83 -4.96
N SER A 171 -8.60 -9.67 -4.91
CA SER A 171 -9.02 -9.07 -3.63
C SER A 171 -10.06 -9.92 -2.90
N ASN A 172 -11.02 -10.48 -3.61
CA ASN A 172 -11.99 -11.40 -3.00
C ASN A 172 -11.38 -12.70 -2.48
N PHE A 173 -10.29 -13.17 -3.12
CA PHE A 173 -9.55 -14.34 -2.66
C PHE A 173 -8.77 -14.05 -1.37
N ASN A 174 -8.29 -12.82 -1.20
CA ASN A 174 -7.52 -12.41 -0.03
C ASN A 174 -8.38 -12.14 1.21
N MET A 175 -9.69 -12.06 1.08
CA MET A 175 -10.65 -11.90 2.18
C MET A 175 -11.25 -13.22 2.63
#